data_76f8b7804dd501e6c052ef45a99fb6df
#
_entry.id   76f8b7804dd501e6c052ef45a99fb6df
#
_cell.length_a   1.000
_cell.length_b   1.000
_cell.length_c   1.000
_cell.angle_alpha   90.00
_cell.angle_beta   90.00
_cell.angle_gamma   90.00
#
_symmetry.space_group_name_H-M   'P 1'
#
loop_
_entity.id
_entity.type
_entity.pdbx_description
1 polymer ?
#
loop_
_entity_poly.entity_id
_entity_poly.type
_entity_poly.pdbx_seq_one_letter_code
_entity_poly.pdbx_strand_id
1 'polypeptide(L)'
;MKRSSRGFTVAELVMVTALVAILASVAVPTARFTMKREREAELRLDLRLMRNAIDDYKRLADQGMIQVEVGTEGYPKTLEELAEGVPIVGQLTKRKFLRRIPIDPMTGKAEWGLRSYQDEMNSDSWGGQDVYDVYSLSGGTALDGTKYKDW
;
A
#
# COMPACT_ATOMS: atom_id res chain seq x y z
N MET A 1 25.12 51.78 -28.90
CA MET A 1 23.80 51.19 -29.22
C MET A 1 22.98 51.10 -27.95
N LYS A 2 21.96 51.94 -27.74
CA LYS A 2 21.04 51.86 -26.59
C LYS A 2 20.03 50.73 -26.86
N ARG A 3 20.09 49.62 -26.08
CA ARG A 3 19.06 48.58 -26.09
C ARG A 3 17.79 49.21 -25.49
N SER A 4 16.75 49.39 -26.31
CA SER A 4 15.42 49.77 -25.86
C SER A 4 14.83 48.60 -25.09
N SER A 5 14.75 48.70 -23.78
CA SER A 5 13.96 47.77 -22.96
C SER A 5 12.47 48.10 -23.17
N ARG A 6 11.79 47.31 -24.00
CA ARG A 6 10.33 47.36 -24.11
C ARG A 6 9.74 46.71 -22.87
N GLY A 7 9.08 47.51 -22.03
CA GLY A 7 8.31 46.98 -20.90
C GLY A 7 7.00 46.35 -21.38
N PHE A 8 6.51 45.37 -20.64
CA PHE A 8 5.19 44.74 -20.87
C PHE A 8 4.05 45.73 -20.65
N THR A 9 3.06 45.69 -21.52
CA THR A 9 1.83 46.46 -21.33
C THR A 9 0.90 45.75 -20.37
N VAL A 10 0.03 46.52 -19.68
CA VAL A 10 -0.97 45.94 -18.77
C VAL A 10 -1.90 44.93 -19.48
N ALA A 11 -2.27 45.24 -20.72
CA ALA A 11 -3.09 44.37 -21.56
C ALA A 11 -2.40 43.03 -21.87
N GLU A 12 -1.11 43.04 -22.13
CA GLU A 12 -0.30 41.83 -22.37
C GLU A 12 -0.17 41.00 -21.11
N LEU A 13 0.00 41.63 -19.95
CA LEU A 13 0.03 40.95 -18.66
C LEU A 13 -1.31 40.25 -18.38
N VAL A 14 -2.44 40.93 -18.59
CA VAL A 14 -3.78 40.36 -18.40
C VAL A 14 -4.03 39.21 -19.37
N MET A 15 -3.60 39.30 -20.63
CA MET A 15 -3.75 38.23 -21.60
C MET A 15 -2.94 36.98 -21.19
N VAL A 16 -1.68 37.15 -20.77
CA VAL A 16 -0.82 36.06 -20.33
C VAL A 16 -1.37 35.39 -19.09
N THR A 17 -1.82 36.17 -18.09
CA THR A 17 -2.41 35.59 -16.86
C THR A 17 -3.70 34.83 -17.14
N ALA A 18 -4.54 35.32 -18.08
CA ALA A 18 -5.75 34.58 -18.47
C ALA A 18 -5.41 33.25 -19.16
N LEU A 19 -4.44 33.20 -20.04
CA LEU A 19 -3.97 31.98 -20.70
C LEU A 19 -3.39 30.99 -19.69
N VAL A 20 -2.56 31.44 -18.75
CA VAL A 20 -1.99 30.61 -17.71
C VAL A 20 -3.09 30.04 -16.80
N ALA A 21 -4.10 30.82 -16.43
CA ALA A 21 -5.22 30.36 -15.63
C ALA A 21 -6.03 29.25 -16.32
N ILE A 22 -6.26 29.37 -17.64
CA ILE A 22 -6.94 28.31 -18.41
C ILE A 22 -6.10 27.04 -18.45
N LEU A 23 -4.80 27.12 -18.72
CA LEU A 23 -3.90 25.97 -18.72
C LEU A 23 -3.83 25.30 -17.34
N ALA A 24 -3.72 26.08 -16.27
CA ALA A 24 -3.68 25.58 -14.90
C ALA A 24 -4.98 24.84 -14.51
N SER A 25 -6.13 25.28 -15.02
CA SER A 25 -7.43 24.66 -14.74
C SER A 25 -7.52 23.19 -15.21
N VAL A 26 -6.78 22.82 -16.25
CA VAL A 26 -6.70 21.45 -16.77
C VAL A 26 -5.52 20.67 -16.17
N ALA A 27 -4.38 21.31 -16.00
CA ALA A 27 -3.16 20.65 -15.55
C ALA A 27 -3.27 20.13 -14.10
N VAL A 28 -3.87 20.90 -13.19
CA VAL A 28 -3.98 20.52 -11.77
C VAL A 28 -4.83 19.26 -11.53
N PRO A 29 -6.05 19.13 -12.08
CA PRO A 29 -6.84 17.90 -11.88
C PRO A 29 -6.15 16.68 -12.51
N THR A 30 -5.55 16.83 -13.70
CA THR A 30 -4.84 15.73 -14.37
C THR A 30 -3.69 15.19 -13.50
N ALA A 31 -2.88 16.07 -12.92
CA ALA A 31 -1.80 15.69 -12.03
C ALA A 31 -2.30 14.91 -10.80
N ARG A 32 -3.41 15.34 -10.20
CA ARG A 32 -4.02 14.63 -9.04
C ARG A 32 -4.48 13.22 -9.40
N PHE A 33 -5.10 13.03 -10.57
CA PHE A 33 -5.50 11.71 -11.07
C PHE A 33 -4.31 10.77 -11.27
N THR A 34 -3.24 11.27 -11.88
CA THR A 34 -2.02 10.49 -12.09
C THR A 34 -1.40 10.04 -10.79
N MET A 35 -1.22 10.96 -9.83
CA MET A 35 -0.68 10.64 -8.51
C MET A 35 -1.55 9.62 -7.73
N LYS A 36 -2.88 9.74 -7.83
CA LYS A 36 -3.78 8.77 -7.20
C LYS A 36 -3.64 7.39 -7.83
N ARG A 37 -3.56 7.31 -9.17
CA ARG A 37 -3.37 6.05 -9.91
C ARG A 37 -2.04 5.36 -9.56
N GLU A 38 -0.96 6.14 -9.40
CA GLU A 38 0.34 5.60 -8.98
C GLU A 38 0.26 4.99 -7.58
N ARG A 39 -0.34 5.70 -6.61
CA ARG A 39 -0.54 5.18 -5.24
C ARG A 39 -1.42 3.92 -5.22
N GLU A 40 -2.47 3.87 -6.03
CA GLU A 40 -3.32 2.68 -6.15
C GLU A 40 -2.56 1.48 -6.73
N ALA A 41 -1.69 1.71 -7.71
CA ALA A 41 -0.83 0.67 -8.27
C ALA A 41 0.18 0.15 -7.23
N GLU A 42 0.79 1.05 -6.47
CA GLU A 42 1.69 0.72 -5.37
C GLU A 42 0.97 -0.08 -4.28
N LEU A 43 -0.21 0.36 -3.83
CA LEU A 43 -1.02 -0.36 -2.84
C LEU A 43 -1.31 -1.81 -3.27
N ARG A 44 -1.72 -2.02 -4.53
CA ARG A 44 -1.99 -3.37 -5.06
C ARG A 44 -0.72 -4.23 -5.11
N LEU A 45 0.42 -3.61 -5.30
CA LEU A 45 1.71 -4.30 -5.32
C LEU A 45 2.11 -4.73 -3.91
N ASP A 46 1.95 -3.84 -2.93
CA ASP A 46 2.26 -4.11 -1.53
C ASP A 46 1.34 -5.18 -0.92
N LEU A 47 0.03 -5.10 -1.20
CA LEU A 47 -0.91 -6.14 -0.78
C LEU A 47 -0.52 -7.51 -1.34
N ARG A 48 -0.19 -7.59 -2.65
CA ARG A 48 0.28 -8.84 -3.25
C ARG A 48 1.58 -9.33 -2.65
N LEU A 49 2.52 -8.44 -2.36
CA LEU A 49 3.79 -8.78 -1.73
C LEU A 49 3.57 -9.43 -0.36
N MET A 50 2.71 -8.84 0.48
CA MET A 50 2.41 -9.35 1.81
C MET A 50 1.62 -10.66 1.76
N ARG A 51 0.59 -10.76 0.92
CA ARG A 51 -0.19 -11.99 0.72
C ARG A 51 0.69 -13.15 0.25
N ASN A 52 1.58 -12.91 -0.72
CA ASN A 52 2.53 -13.91 -1.15
C ASN A 52 3.47 -14.36 -0.01
N ALA A 53 3.90 -13.44 0.85
CA ALA A 53 4.73 -13.78 2.00
C ALA A 53 3.97 -14.61 3.04
N ILE A 54 2.68 -14.31 3.27
CA ILE A 54 1.78 -15.10 4.13
C ILE A 54 1.61 -16.51 3.56
N ASP A 55 1.33 -16.62 2.26
CA ASP A 55 1.17 -17.90 1.56
C ASP A 55 2.45 -18.74 1.58
N ASP A 56 3.61 -18.10 1.42
CA ASP A 56 4.91 -18.78 1.50
C ASP A 56 5.18 -19.30 2.92
N TYR A 57 4.81 -18.54 3.95
CA TYR A 57 4.88 -18.98 5.34
C TYR A 57 3.99 -20.19 5.56
N LYS A 58 2.70 -20.09 5.17
CA LYS A 58 1.71 -21.15 5.28
C LYS A 58 2.18 -22.45 4.62
N ARG A 59 2.72 -22.34 3.40
CA ARG A 59 3.25 -23.49 2.66
C ARG A 59 4.36 -24.22 3.43
N LEU A 60 5.27 -23.51 4.08
CA LEU A 60 6.33 -24.13 4.88
C LEU A 60 5.80 -24.69 6.21
N ALA A 61 4.79 -24.07 6.79
CA ALA A 61 4.09 -24.60 7.97
C ALA A 61 3.42 -25.93 7.65
N ASP A 62 2.70 -26.02 6.52
CA ASP A 62 2.04 -27.26 6.05
C ASP A 62 3.03 -28.38 5.72
N GLN A 63 4.26 -28.04 5.33
CA GLN A 63 5.35 -28.99 5.14
C GLN A 63 6.03 -29.43 6.46
N GLY A 64 5.60 -28.92 7.60
CA GLY A 64 6.20 -29.19 8.90
C GLY A 64 7.58 -28.55 9.12
N MET A 65 7.94 -27.59 8.27
CA MET A 65 9.22 -26.89 8.36
C MET A 65 9.20 -25.71 9.35
N ILE A 66 8.03 -25.22 9.70
CA ILE A 66 7.80 -24.18 10.72
C ILE A 66 6.99 -24.83 11.85
N GLN A 67 7.35 -24.56 13.10
CA GLN A 67 6.54 -24.96 14.25
C GLN A 67 5.28 -24.10 14.31
N VAL A 68 4.14 -24.73 14.14
CA VAL A 68 2.83 -24.06 14.15
C VAL A 68 2.34 -23.93 15.59
N GLU A 69 1.95 -22.73 15.99
CA GLU A 69 1.26 -22.51 17.26
C GLU A 69 -0.19 -23.02 17.17
N VAL A 70 -0.70 -23.51 18.29
CA VAL A 70 -2.08 -24.00 18.37
C VAL A 70 -3.04 -22.83 18.14
N GLY A 71 -3.96 -22.97 17.19
CA GLY A 71 -4.97 -21.96 16.87
C GLY A 71 -4.61 -20.98 15.76
N THR A 72 -3.42 -21.08 15.14
CA THR A 72 -3.03 -20.21 14.02
C THR A 72 -3.29 -20.83 12.65
N GLU A 73 -3.80 -22.06 12.58
CA GLU A 73 -4.04 -22.80 11.32
C GLU A 73 -2.82 -22.85 10.37
N GLY A 74 -1.61 -22.59 10.90
CA GLY A 74 -0.37 -22.54 10.14
C GLY A 74 -0.08 -21.22 9.44
N TYR A 75 -0.83 -20.18 9.73
CA TYR A 75 -0.54 -18.79 9.32
C TYR A 75 0.36 -18.10 10.36
N PRO A 76 1.06 -17.01 9.99
CA PRO A 76 1.88 -16.26 10.93
C PRO A 76 0.99 -15.59 11.98
N LYS A 77 1.47 -15.46 13.21
CA LYS A 77 0.72 -14.82 14.28
C LYS A 77 0.68 -13.30 14.14
N THR A 78 1.74 -12.72 13.61
CA THR A 78 1.85 -11.29 13.35
C THR A 78 2.57 -11.01 12.02
N LEU A 79 2.39 -9.82 11.46
CA LEU A 79 3.12 -9.39 10.26
C LEU A 79 4.63 -9.27 10.52
N GLU A 80 5.01 -8.92 11.74
CA GLU A 80 6.40 -8.76 12.15
C GLU A 80 7.19 -10.05 11.99
N GLU A 81 6.58 -11.22 12.24
CA GLU A 81 7.22 -12.52 12.06
C GLU A 81 7.72 -12.73 10.62
N LEU A 82 7.00 -12.20 9.64
CA LEU A 82 7.41 -12.30 8.23
C LEU A 82 8.67 -11.49 7.94
N ALA A 83 8.87 -10.36 8.63
CA ALA A 83 10.02 -9.49 8.45
C ALA A 83 11.20 -9.85 9.37
N GLU A 84 10.94 -10.24 10.62
CA GLU A 84 11.98 -10.67 11.57
C GLU A 84 12.53 -12.04 11.21
N GLY A 85 11.66 -12.89 10.65
CA GLY A 85 11.97 -14.26 10.26
C GLY A 85 11.72 -15.26 11.37
N VAL A 86 11.39 -16.48 10.96
CA VAL A 86 11.08 -17.62 11.85
C VAL A 86 12.10 -18.73 11.70
N PRO A 87 12.35 -19.49 12.76
CA PRO A 87 13.23 -20.67 12.70
C PRO A 87 12.64 -21.73 11.79
N ILE A 88 13.47 -22.32 10.95
CA ILE A 88 13.09 -23.45 10.08
C ILE A 88 13.69 -24.74 10.67
N VAL A 89 12.90 -25.80 10.72
CA VAL A 89 13.34 -27.10 11.20
C VAL A 89 14.54 -27.58 10.38
N GLY A 90 15.63 -27.92 11.07
CA GLY A 90 16.88 -28.37 10.44
C GLY A 90 17.77 -27.26 9.90
N GLN A 91 17.46 -26.00 10.11
CA GLN A 91 18.29 -24.85 9.73
C GLN A 91 18.75 -24.06 10.95
N LEU A 92 20.00 -23.54 10.90
CA LEU A 92 20.55 -22.71 11.97
C LEU A 92 20.11 -21.22 11.86
N THR A 93 19.62 -20.82 10.67
CA THR A 93 19.27 -19.43 10.37
C THR A 93 17.75 -19.29 10.26
N LYS A 94 17.23 -18.14 10.72
CA LYS A 94 15.84 -17.78 10.52
C LYS A 94 15.56 -17.46 9.05
N ARG A 95 14.41 -17.86 8.53
CA ARG A 95 13.93 -17.48 7.21
C ARG A 95 13.04 -16.25 7.31
N LYS A 96 13.36 -15.24 6.53
CA LYS A 96 12.55 -14.03 6.35
C LYS A 96 11.72 -14.16 5.07
N PHE A 97 10.47 -13.73 5.12
CA PHE A 97 9.53 -13.74 4.00
C PHE A 97 9.35 -12.33 3.43
N LEU A 98 9.51 -11.32 4.29
CA LEU A 98 9.55 -9.92 3.90
C LEU A 98 10.89 -9.30 4.30
N ARG A 99 11.36 -8.33 3.52
CA ARG A 99 12.52 -7.51 3.92
C ARG A 99 12.12 -6.49 5.00
N ARG A 100 10.93 -5.95 4.86
CA ARG A 100 10.28 -5.01 5.78
C ARG A 100 8.79 -5.01 5.50
N ILE A 101 7.98 -4.61 6.46
CA ILE A 101 6.56 -4.32 6.24
C ILE A 101 6.48 -3.05 5.39
N PRO A 102 5.78 -3.05 4.24
CA PRO A 102 5.65 -1.88 3.39
C PRO A 102 4.82 -0.78 4.08
N ILE A 103 5.01 0.45 3.62
CA ILE A 103 4.22 1.60 4.05
C ILE A 103 2.99 1.68 3.14
N ASP A 104 1.79 1.71 3.71
CA ASP A 104 0.56 1.90 2.95
C ASP A 104 0.58 3.29 2.27
N PRO A 105 0.58 3.37 0.93
CA PRO A 105 0.64 4.63 0.20
C PRO A 105 -0.61 5.50 0.36
N MET A 106 -1.73 4.93 0.88
CA MET A 106 -2.97 5.66 1.13
C MET A 106 -3.01 6.31 2.50
N THR A 107 -2.43 5.68 3.53
CA THR A 107 -2.38 6.20 4.91
C THR A 107 -1.05 6.87 5.23
N GLY A 108 0.04 6.52 4.52
CA GLY A 108 1.41 6.96 4.79
C GLY A 108 2.03 6.29 6.02
N LYS A 109 1.44 5.19 6.53
CA LYS A 109 1.90 4.46 7.70
C LYS A 109 2.16 2.99 7.37
N ALA A 110 3.04 2.33 8.13
CA ALA A 110 3.26 0.89 8.04
C ALA A 110 2.26 0.12 8.93
N GLU A 111 1.02 0.57 8.95
CA GLU A 111 -0.09 -0.03 9.71
C GLU A 111 -1.10 -0.58 8.71
N TRP A 112 -1.44 -1.85 8.88
CA TRP A 112 -2.34 -2.59 8.01
C TRP A 112 -3.51 -3.15 8.81
N GLY A 113 -4.67 -3.22 8.20
CA GLY A 113 -5.77 -4.02 8.72
C GLY A 113 -5.45 -5.49 8.53
N LEU A 114 -5.77 -6.29 9.53
CA LEU A 114 -5.50 -7.73 9.56
C LEU A 114 -6.81 -8.50 9.59
N ARG A 115 -6.81 -9.70 9.02
CA ARG A 115 -7.89 -10.69 9.17
C ARG A 115 -7.27 -12.04 9.50
N SER A 116 -7.89 -12.73 10.43
CA SER A 116 -7.58 -14.12 10.74
C SER A 116 -8.33 -15.06 9.80
N TYR A 117 -7.87 -16.28 9.65
CA TYR A 117 -8.52 -17.29 8.82
C TYR A 117 -9.99 -17.54 9.21
N GLN A 118 -10.32 -17.37 10.50
CA GLN A 118 -11.67 -17.57 11.03
C GLN A 118 -12.56 -16.32 10.95
N ASP A 119 -11.99 -15.17 10.58
CA ASP A 119 -12.76 -13.92 10.46
C ASP A 119 -13.62 -13.94 9.18
N GLU A 120 -14.74 -13.21 9.21
CA GLU A 120 -15.53 -12.99 8.01
C GLU A 120 -14.73 -12.17 6.97
N MET A 121 -14.96 -12.44 5.69
CA MET A 121 -14.24 -11.81 4.57
C MET A 121 -14.29 -10.27 4.62
N ASN A 122 -15.35 -9.69 5.12
CA ASN A 122 -15.55 -8.23 5.24
C ASN A 122 -15.39 -7.72 6.68
N SER A 123 -14.80 -8.49 7.58
CA SER A 123 -14.59 -8.08 8.95
C SER A 123 -13.66 -6.88 9.01
N ASP A 124 -14.06 -5.85 9.76
CA ASP A 124 -13.24 -4.68 10.11
C ASP A 124 -12.54 -4.89 11.48
N SER A 125 -12.72 -6.04 12.12
CA SER A 125 -12.08 -6.41 13.38
C SER A 125 -11.26 -7.68 13.20
N TRP A 126 -10.01 -7.65 13.69
CA TRP A 126 -9.11 -8.78 13.67
C TRP A 126 -9.37 -9.71 14.89
N GLY A 127 -9.53 -11.01 14.63
CA GLY A 127 -9.72 -12.01 15.66
C GLY A 127 -8.48 -12.29 16.53
N GLY A 128 -7.29 -11.87 16.06
CA GLY A 128 -6.04 -11.93 16.84
C GLY A 128 -5.37 -13.30 16.90
N GLN A 129 -5.91 -14.34 16.21
CA GLN A 129 -5.34 -15.68 16.22
C GLN A 129 -4.14 -15.82 15.29
N ASP A 130 -4.27 -15.28 14.09
CA ASP A 130 -3.29 -15.37 13.02
C ASP A 130 -3.46 -14.20 12.05
N VAL A 131 -2.59 -14.13 11.05
CA VAL A 131 -2.68 -13.19 9.93
C VAL A 131 -2.87 -13.97 8.66
N TYR A 132 -4.12 -14.12 8.25
CA TYR A 132 -4.52 -14.75 6.99
C TYR A 132 -4.52 -13.76 5.83
N ASP A 133 -5.07 -12.57 6.03
CA ASP A 133 -5.17 -11.53 5.00
C ASP A 133 -4.85 -10.15 5.58
N VAL A 134 -4.50 -9.24 4.67
CA VAL A 134 -4.16 -7.84 4.99
C VAL A 134 -4.92 -6.89 4.07
N TYR A 135 -5.31 -5.72 4.59
CA TYR A 135 -6.00 -4.69 3.84
C TYR A 135 -5.56 -3.29 4.28
N SER A 136 -5.83 -2.27 3.44
CA SER A 136 -5.53 -0.88 3.80
C SER A 136 -6.52 -0.34 4.82
N LEU A 137 -6.02 0.34 5.85
CA LEU A 137 -6.82 1.07 6.83
C LEU A 137 -7.38 2.40 6.31
N SER A 138 -7.15 2.72 5.04
CA SER A 138 -7.67 3.93 4.41
C SER A 138 -9.18 3.85 4.19
N GLY A 139 -9.91 4.82 4.73
CA GLY A 139 -11.36 5.00 4.46
C GLY A 139 -11.67 5.56 3.07
N GLY A 140 -10.66 5.74 2.21
CA GLY A 140 -10.82 6.32 0.88
C GLY A 140 -11.46 5.37 -0.14
N THR A 141 -11.82 5.97 -1.29
CA THR A 141 -12.41 5.26 -2.42
C THR A 141 -11.46 5.36 -3.61
N ALA A 142 -11.26 4.26 -4.31
CA ALA A 142 -10.41 4.15 -5.48
C ALA A 142 -11.02 4.87 -6.71
N LEU A 143 -10.23 4.96 -7.77
CA LEU A 143 -10.68 5.54 -9.05
C LEU A 143 -11.78 4.71 -9.72
N ASP A 144 -11.83 3.42 -9.44
CA ASP A 144 -12.87 2.48 -9.92
C ASP A 144 -14.14 2.47 -9.06
N GLY A 145 -14.16 3.24 -7.95
CA GLY A 145 -15.30 3.35 -7.04
C GLY A 145 -15.29 2.33 -5.89
N THR A 146 -14.36 1.38 -5.84
CA THR A 146 -14.20 0.43 -4.73
C THR A 146 -13.54 1.09 -3.53
N LYS A 147 -13.74 0.55 -2.33
CA LYS A 147 -13.03 1.05 -1.14
C LYS A 147 -11.69 0.32 -1.00
N TYR A 148 -10.64 1.03 -0.55
CA TYR A 148 -9.32 0.44 -0.37
C TYR A 148 -9.30 -0.69 0.66
N LYS A 149 -10.18 -0.65 1.65
CA LYS A 149 -10.32 -1.71 2.65
C LYS A 149 -10.86 -3.05 2.09
N ASP A 150 -11.41 -3.01 0.89
CA ASP A 150 -12.01 -4.18 0.23
C ASP A 150 -11.04 -4.82 -0.81
N TRP A 151 -9.81 -4.29 -0.93
CA TRP A 151 -8.78 -4.74 -1.89
C TRP A 151 -7.94 -5.93 -1.40
#